data_6aa93ea57787b19dd6d60355337967bb
#
_entry.id   6aa93ea57787b19dd6d60355337967bb
#
_cell.length_a   1.000
_cell.length_b   1.000
_cell.length_c   1.000
_cell.angle_alpha   90.00
_cell.angle_beta   90.00
_cell.angle_gamma   90.00
#
_symmetry.space_group_name_H-M   'P 1'
#
loop_
_entity.id
_entity.type
_entity.pdbx_description
1 polymer ?
#
loop_
_entity_poly.entity_id
_entity_poly.type
_entity_poly.pdbx_seq_one_letter_code
_entity_poly.pdbx_strand_id
1 'polypeptide(L)'
;MNGPRTLDVVQRWFQAVVTHPDGVEGGVDSEEAQRLIRLKRNELEAVVRRSRNLTAAERLSIYANAYYTRLLECLGTYYPVLKSTLGEEVFEGFAFEYLQRYPSQSYTLDRLGESFARFLEETRPGREEGVEPDRVDWPDFLIDLANLEWNVARVFDGPGVEFQPLLTPEALRSFPAERFAEARLAPVPCLRLLSFQFPVNSYYTAARRAGEGEEVPLPGPAPERVALTRRDFVVRRYALTVAQHALLEKVLAGATVGEALAAAAGASDLDDDALAAELRAWFRLWAAEGFFQAIT
;
A
#
# COMPACT_ATOMS: atom_id res chain seq x y z
N MET A 1 43.96 24.00 6.39
CA MET A 1 43.64 24.31 4.98
C MET A 1 42.86 23.12 4.43
N ASN A 2 41.54 23.26 4.29
CA ASN A 2 40.73 22.21 3.66
C ASN A 2 40.97 22.27 2.13
N GLY A 3 41.53 21.20 1.55
CA GLY A 3 41.63 21.06 0.08
C GLY A 3 40.26 21.20 -0.60
N PRO A 4 40.20 21.29 -1.95
CA PRO A 4 38.96 21.44 -2.67
C PRO A 4 38.04 20.25 -2.35
N ARG A 5 36.84 20.52 -1.81
CA ARG A 5 35.85 19.51 -1.48
C ARG A 5 35.32 18.94 -2.79
N THR A 6 35.29 17.62 -2.91
CA THR A 6 34.71 16.97 -4.09
C THR A 6 33.19 17.20 -4.12
N LEU A 7 32.60 17.25 -5.31
CA LEU A 7 31.16 17.44 -5.49
C LEU A 7 30.37 16.38 -4.71
N ASP A 8 30.82 15.12 -4.75
CA ASP A 8 30.18 14.01 -4.02
C ASP A 8 30.08 14.28 -2.51
N VAL A 9 31.15 14.73 -1.88
CA VAL A 9 31.14 15.06 -0.43
C VAL A 9 30.17 16.19 -0.13
N VAL A 10 30.11 17.21 -0.98
CA VAL A 10 29.17 18.33 -0.81
C VAL A 10 27.72 17.86 -0.99
N GLN A 11 27.45 17.00 -1.96
CA GLN A 11 26.10 16.47 -2.20
C GLN A 11 25.61 15.58 -1.04
N ARG A 12 26.46 14.70 -0.53
CA ARG A 12 26.13 13.88 0.66
C ARG A 12 25.92 14.71 1.91
N TRP A 13 26.77 15.71 2.13
CA TRP A 13 26.59 16.64 3.22
C TRP A 13 25.26 17.41 3.11
N PHE A 14 24.97 17.91 1.91
CA PHE A 14 23.70 18.61 1.63
C PHE A 14 22.51 17.69 1.92
N GLN A 15 22.55 16.44 1.44
CA GLN A 15 21.54 15.44 1.70
C GLN A 15 21.37 15.22 3.21
N ALA A 16 22.44 14.93 3.95
CA ALA A 16 22.39 14.71 5.40
C ALA A 16 21.75 15.90 6.14
N VAL A 17 22.00 17.14 5.67
CA VAL A 17 21.42 18.35 6.28
C VAL A 17 19.93 18.51 5.94
N VAL A 18 19.52 18.36 4.67
CA VAL A 18 18.15 18.67 4.25
C VAL A 18 17.16 17.56 4.57
N THR A 19 17.62 16.34 4.76
CA THR A 19 16.75 15.20 5.14
C THR A 19 16.69 14.96 6.65
N HIS A 20 17.34 15.81 7.45
CA HIS A 20 17.32 15.64 8.91
C HIS A 20 15.96 16.07 9.49
N PRO A 21 15.34 15.26 10.37
CA PRO A 21 14.00 15.53 10.90
C PRO A 21 13.92 16.81 11.72
N ASP A 22 14.99 17.19 12.45
CA ASP A 22 15.05 18.43 13.22
C ASP A 22 15.41 19.66 12.37
N GLY A 23 15.25 19.56 11.05
CA GLY A 23 15.53 20.63 10.11
C GLY A 23 17.01 20.94 9.93
N VAL A 24 17.30 22.09 9.32
CA VAL A 24 18.66 22.46 8.92
C VAL A 24 19.62 22.57 10.11
N GLU A 25 19.17 23.08 11.23
CA GLU A 25 20.04 23.25 12.41
C GLU A 25 20.46 21.88 12.97
N GLY A 26 19.50 20.96 13.19
CA GLY A 26 19.79 19.60 13.61
C GLY A 26 20.65 18.86 12.57
N GLY A 27 20.34 19.04 11.29
CA GLY A 27 21.07 18.45 10.19
C GLY A 27 22.53 18.87 10.13
N VAL A 28 22.83 20.16 10.32
CA VAL A 28 24.21 20.67 10.35
C VAL A 28 24.99 20.11 11.53
N ASP A 29 24.35 19.97 12.68
CA ASP A 29 24.99 19.47 13.90
C ASP A 29 25.03 17.93 13.96
N SER A 30 24.37 17.24 13.03
CA SER A 30 24.34 15.77 12.99
C SER A 30 25.73 15.16 12.81
N GLU A 31 25.95 13.99 13.40
CA GLU A 31 27.24 13.28 13.25
C GLU A 31 27.55 12.98 11.78
N GLU A 32 26.56 12.67 10.98
CA GLU A 32 26.72 12.35 9.56
C GLU A 32 27.24 13.57 8.79
N ALA A 33 26.58 14.71 8.92
CA ALA A 33 27.01 15.95 8.27
C ALA A 33 28.42 16.38 8.75
N GLN A 34 28.70 16.28 10.08
CA GLN A 34 29.98 16.66 10.65
C GLN A 34 31.13 15.73 10.25
N ARG A 35 30.86 14.44 9.96
CA ARG A 35 31.87 13.52 9.40
C ARG A 35 32.21 13.87 7.93
N LEU A 36 31.22 14.30 7.16
CA LEU A 36 31.41 14.66 5.75
C LEU A 36 32.09 16.03 5.62
N ILE A 37 31.55 17.04 6.27
CA ILE A 37 32.08 18.40 6.26
C ILE A 37 31.89 19.00 7.65
N ARG A 38 32.97 19.15 8.39
CA ARG A 38 32.94 19.79 9.72
C ARG A 38 32.73 21.30 9.56
N LEU A 39 31.49 21.75 9.87
CA LEU A 39 31.06 23.15 9.79
C LEU A 39 30.26 23.54 11.02
N LYS A 40 30.43 24.77 11.45
CA LYS A 40 29.50 25.39 12.41
C LYS A 40 28.34 26.05 11.66
N ARG A 41 27.23 26.27 12.37
CA ARG A 41 26.02 26.91 11.80
C ARG A 41 26.30 28.30 11.17
N ASN A 42 27.23 29.04 11.71
CA ASN A 42 27.64 30.37 11.17
C ASN A 42 28.65 30.29 10.01
N GLU A 43 29.08 29.09 9.61
CA GLU A 43 30.08 28.87 8.55
C GLU A 43 29.42 28.27 7.28
N LEU A 44 28.08 28.19 7.21
CA LEU A 44 27.36 27.56 6.12
C LEU A 44 27.66 28.18 4.75
N GLU A 45 27.97 29.46 4.70
CA GLU A 45 28.32 30.16 3.46
C GLU A 45 29.64 29.67 2.82
N ALA A 46 30.44 28.89 3.55
CA ALA A 46 31.60 28.22 2.99
C ALA A 46 31.27 27.05 2.05
N VAL A 47 30.02 26.55 2.10
CA VAL A 47 29.52 25.45 1.24
C VAL A 47 28.33 25.88 0.39
N VAL A 48 27.37 26.57 0.99
CA VAL A 48 26.15 27.04 0.32
C VAL A 48 26.20 28.55 0.17
N ARG A 49 26.31 29.03 -1.04
CA ARG A 49 26.33 30.48 -1.29
C ARG A 49 25.04 31.13 -0.87
N ARG A 50 25.12 32.28 -0.19
CA ARG A 50 23.97 33.17 -0.01
C ARG A 50 23.46 33.68 -1.35
N SER A 51 22.19 33.98 -1.43
CA SER A 51 21.63 34.73 -2.56
C SER A 51 21.55 36.23 -2.22
N ARG A 52 20.94 36.98 -3.14
CA ARG A 52 20.74 38.44 -2.91
C ARG A 52 19.88 38.71 -1.66
N ASN A 53 18.90 37.84 -1.40
CA ASN A 53 17.86 38.05 -0.39
C ASN A 53 17.84 36.97 0.70
N LEU A 54 18.61 35.88 0.56
CA LEU A 54 18.56 34.73 1.47
C LEU A 54 19.97 34.33 1.90
N THR A 55 20.11 34.04 3.17
CA THR A 55 21.29 33.40 3.77
C THR A 55 21.43 31.94 3.33
N ALA A 56 22.60 31.33 3.58
CA ALA A 56 22.81 29.92 3.33
C ALA A 56 21.83 29.02 4.12
N ALA A 57 21.54 29.36 5.38
CA ALA A 57 20.61 28.65 6.24
C ALA A 57 19.18 28.69 5.68
N GLU A 58 18.68 29.88 5.31
CA GLU A 58 17.35 30.04 4.72
C GLU A 58 17.21 29.26 3.40
N ARG A 59 18.26 29.26 2.57
CA ARG A 59 18.25 28.46 1.33
C ARG A 59 18.18 26.96 1.62
N LEU A 60 18.95 26.47 2.59
CA LEU A 60 18.88 25.07 3.02
C LEU A 60 17.49 24.73 3.56
N SER A 61 16.88 25.62 4.36
CA SER A 61 15.53 25.42 4.90
C SER A 61 14.47 25.29 3.82
N ILE A 62 14.58 26.04 2.72
CA ILE A 62 13.67 25.88 1.57
C ILE A 62 13.75 24.43 1.02
N TYR A 63 14.94 23.89 0.86
CA TYR A 63 15.11 22.51 0.37
C TYR A 63 14.64 21.47 1.40
N ALA A 64 14.94 21.65 2.68
CA ALA A 64 14.49 20.75 3.73
C ALA A 64 12.95 20.71 3.83
N ASN A 65 12.30 21.88 3.82
CA ASN A 65 10.85 21.99 3.83
C ASN A 65 10.25 21.34 2.58
N ALA A 66 10.79 21.65 1.38
CA ALA A 66 10.31 21.09 0.13
C ALA A 66 10.47 19.56 0.08
N TYR A 67 11.53 19.01 0.68
CA TYR A 67 11.73 17.57 0.78
C TYR A 67 10.60 16.90 1.56
N TYR A 68 10.36 17.34 2.80
CA TYR A 68 9.32 16.75 3.65
C TYR A 68 7.91 17.00 3.08
N THR A 69 7.62 18.22 2.61
CA THR A 69 6.32 18.51 1.98
C THR A 69 6.03 17.55 0.84
N ARG A 70 7.00 17.30 -0.04
CA ARG A 70 6.83 16.35 -1.16
C ARG A 70 6.60 14.92 -0.70
N LEU A 71 7.28 14.46 0.34
CA LEU A 71 7.07 13.11 0.88
C LEU A 71 5.70 12.96 1.54
N LEU A 72 5.25 13.97 2.29
CA LEU A 72 3.92 14.00 2.92
C LEU A 72 2.80 14.04 1.86
N GLU A 73 2.94 14.88 0.82
CA GLU A 73 2.01 14.90 -0.33
C GLU A 73 1.94 13.55 -1.03
N CYS A 74 3.08 12.90 -1.22
CA CYS A 74 3.15 11.57 -1.83
C CYS A 74 2.42 10.52 -0.97
N LEU A 75 2.66 10.50 0.34
CA LEU A 75 1.94 9.61 1.25
C LEU A 75 0.44 9.89 1.25
N GLY A 76 0.03 11.16 1.26
CA GLY A 76 -1.39 11.54 1.16
C GLY A 76 -2.03 11.09 -0.17
N THR A 77 -1.25 10.96 -1.24
CA THR A 77 -1.72 10.42 -2.53
C THR A 77 -1.93 8.91 -2.47
N TYR A 78 -1.09 8.17 -1.74
CA TYR A 78 -1.25 6.73 -1.53
C TYR A 78 -2.38 6.39 -0.56
N TYR A 79 -2.67 7.27 0.41
CA TYR A 79 -3.61 7.05 1.50
C TYR A 79 -4.72 8.10 1.59
N PRO A 80 -5.46 8.37 0.49
CA PRO A 80 -6.41 9.48 0.45
C PRO A 80 -7.61 9.29 1.38
N VAL A 81 -8.11 8.06 1.57
CA VAL A 81 -9.23 7.79 2.47
C VAL A 81 -8.76 7.79 3.93
N LEU A 82 -7.60 7.21 4.21
CA LEU A 82 -7.02 7.26 5.55
C LEU A 82 -6.74 8.71 5.98
N LYS A 83 -6.19 9.54 5.08
CA LYS A 83 -5.99 10.97 5.31
C LYS A 83 -7.32 11.69 5.58
N SER A 84 -8.35 11.41 4.81
CA SER A 84 -9.69 11.98 5.02
C SER A 84 -10.32 11.52 6.35
N THR A 85 -10.11 10.26 6.72
CA THR A 85 -10.65 9.65 7.94
C THR A 85 -10.02 10.21 9.21
N LEU A 86 -8.70 10.42 9.19
CA LEU A 86 -7.94 10.97 10.33
C LEU A 86 -8.02 12.50 10.41
N GLY A 87 -8.29 13.16 9.31
CA GLY A 87 -8.04 14.58 9.14
C GLY A 87 -6.57 14.87 8.79
N GLU A 88 -6.34 16.00 8.15
CA GLU A 88 -5.03 16.38 7.60
C GLU A 88 -3.93 16.43 8.66
N GLU A 89 -4.16 17.14 9.76
CA GLU A 89 -3.16 17.35 10.82
C GLU A 89 -2.72 16.03 11.47
N VAL A 90 -3.67 15.14 11.80
CA VAL A 90 -3.37 13.85 12.43
C VAL A 90 -2.65 12.93 11.46
N PHE A 91 -3.11 12.87 10.21
CA PHE A 91 -2.44 12.07 9.17
C PHE A 91 -1.01 12.54 8.93
N GLU A 92 -0.77 13.85 8.83
CA GLU A 92 0.57 14.40 8.64
C GLU A 92 1.49 14.11 9.83
N GLY A 93 0.96 14.10 11.05
CA GLY A 93 1.70 13.68 12.25
C GLY A 93 2.20 12.23 12.13
N PHE A 94 1.31 11.29 11.84
CA PHE A 94 1.68 9.88 11.58
C PHE A 94 2.65 9.73 10.40
N ALA A 95 2.39 10.42 9.30
CA ALA A 95 3.22 10.36 8.12
C ALA A 95 4.64 10.90 8.37
N PHE A 96 4.76 11.98 9.14
CA PHE A 96 6.07 12.54 9.50
C PHE A 96 6.86 11.59 10.41
N GLU A 97 6.23 11.01 11.43
CA GLU A 97 6.86 10.03 12.31
C GLU A 97 7.27 8.76 11.54
N TYR A 98 6.41 8.31 10.62
CA TYR A 98 6.72 7.22 9.71
C TYR A 98 7.98 7.50 8.89
N LEU A 99 8.10 8.67 8.28
CA LEU A 99 9.25 9.05 7.46
C LEU A 99 10.56 9.09 8.27
N GLN A 100 10.50 9.40 9.56
CA GLN A 100 11.68 9.34 10.44
C GLN A 100 12.09 7.90 10.71
N ARG A 101 11.14 6.99 10.94
CA ARG A 101 11.42 5.59 11.26
C ARG A 101 11.74 4.75 10.01
N TYR A 102 11.13 5.09 8.89
CA TYR A 102 11.29 4.44 7.59
C TYR A 102 11.71 5.46 6.51
N PRO A 103 12.95 6.00 6.60
CA PRO A 103 13.41 6.97 5.63
C PRO A 103 13.45 6.36 4.23
N SER A 104 13.17 7.17 3.21
CA SER A 104 13.18 6.72 1.81
C SER A 104 14.55 6.15 1.44
N GLN A 105 14.56 4.92 0.94
CA GLN A 105 15.75 4.19 0.48
C GLN A 105 15.90 4.22 -1.05
N SER A 106 14.95 4.83 -1.76
CA SER A 106 14.91 4.89 -3.22
C SER A 106 14.89 6.32 -3.71
N TYR A 107 15.46 6.55 -4.89
CA TYR A 107 15.29 7.81 -5.61
C TYR A 107 13.88 7.98 -6.21
N THR A 108 13.11 6.87 -6.30
CA THR A 108 11.70 6.89 -6.69
C THR A 108 10.82 6.88 -5.44
N LEU A 109 9.62 7.43 -5.55
CA LEU A 109 8.64 7.47 -4.44
C LEU A 109 7.62 6.34 -4.51
N ASP A 110 7.75 5.45 -5.48
CA ASP A 110 6.82 4.35 -5.75
C ASP A 110 6.69 3.33 -4.59
N ARG A 111 7.67 3.28 -3.71
CA ARG A 111 7.68 2.40 -2.52
C ARG A 111 7.59 3.16 -1.20
N LEU A 112 7.38 4.47 -1.24
CA LEU A 112 7.44 5.30 -0.04
C LEU A 112 6.44 4.85 1.05
N GLY A 113 5.26 4.39 0.67
CA GLY A 113 4.22 3.94 1.60
C GLY A 113 4.31 2.47 2.00
N GLU A 114 5.24 1.67 1.47
CA GLU A 114 5.25 0.21 1.61
C GLU A 114 5.16 -0.30 3.06
N SER A 115 5.76 0.40 3.99
CA SER A 115 5.79 0.01 5.40
C SER A 115 4.82 0.80 6.29
N PHE A 116 3.93 1.62 5.71
CA PHE A 116 3.09 2.51 6.51
C PHE A 116 2.07 1.75 7.38
N ALA A 117 1.42 0.73 6.84
CA ALA A 117 0.52 -0.12 7.62
C ALA A 117 1.26 -0.85 8.77
N ARG A 118 2.47 -1.35 8.48
CA ARG A 118 3.35 -1.94 9.51
C ARG A 118 3.76 -0.93 10.57
N PHE A 119 4.06 0.30 10.18
CA PHE A 119 4.35 1.37 11.13
C PHE A 119 3.17 1.64 12.07
N LEU A 120 1.94 1.70 11.54
CA LEU A 120 0.73 1.85 12.35
C LEU A 120 0.54 0.68 13.32
N GLU A 121 0.85 -0.56 12.90
CA GLU A 121 0.83 -1.74 13.76
C GLU A 121 1.87 -1.65 14.88
N GLU A 122 3.11 -1.25 14.58
CA GLU A 122 4.21 -1.14 15.54
C GLU A 122 4.03 0.02 16.53
N THR A 123 3.36 1.10 16.12
CA THR A 123 3.10 2.29 16.96
C THR A 123 1.73 2.27 17.62
N ARG A 124 0.98 1.18 17.39
CA ARG A 124 -0.33 1.00 18.02
C ARG A 124 -0.24 1.22 19.52
N PRO A 125 -1.13 2.03 20.12
CA PRO A 125 -1.22 2.16 21.57
C PRO A 125 -1.39 0.79 22.23
N GLY A 126 -0.72 0.57 23.35
CA GLY A 126 -0.91 -0.64 24.15
C GLY A 126 -2.39 -0.78 24.52
N ARG A 127 -2.90 -2.02 24.48
CA ARG A 127 -4.26 -2.29 24.95
C ARG A 127 -4.32 -2.00 26.45
N GLU A 128 -5.43 -1.39 26.90
CA GLU A 128 -5.67 -1.15 28.31
C GLU A 128 -5.65 -2.48 29.08
N GLU A 129 -5.13 -2.47 30.32
CA GLU A 129 -5.14 -3.64 31.20
C GLU A 129 -6.58 -4.13 31.40
N GLY A 130 -6.83 -5.41 31.14
CA GLY A 130 -8.15 -6.03 31.29
C GLY A 130 -9.00 -6.13 30.02
N VAL A 131 -8.52 -5.64 28.88
CA VAL A 131 -9.14 -5.87 27.57
C VAL A 131 -8.69 -7.21 27.02
N GLU A 132 -9.65 -8.01 26.51
CA GLU A 132 -9.33 -9.30 25.89
C GLU A 132 -8.31 -9.14 24.74
N PRO A 133 -7.28 -10.01 24.66
CA PRO A 133 -6.21 -9.91 23.65
C PRO A 133 -6.73 -9.86 22.21
N ASP A 134 -7.85 -10.53 21.94
CA ASP A 134 -8.42 -10.67 20.59
C ASP A 134 -9.46 -9.59 20.24
N ARG A 135 -9.67 -8.61 21.12
CA ARG A 135 -10.60 -7.52 20.83
C ARG A 135 -10.03 -6.63 19.73
N VAL A 136 -10.72 -6.56 18.61
CA VAL A 136 -10.46 -5.68 17.46
C VAL A 136 -10.96 -4.27 17.80
N ASP A 137 -10.14 -3.26 17.58
CA ASP A 137 -10.45 -1.88 17.91
C ASP A 137 -10.09 -0.89 16.79
N TRP A 138 -10.26 0.39 17.03
CA TRP A 138 -10.03 1.46 16.08
C TRP A 138 -8.63 1.45 15.39
N PRO A 139 -7.51 1.21 16.07
CA PRO A 139 -6.22 1.08 15.41
C PRO A 139 -6.17 -0.05 14.37
N ASP A 140 -6.86 -1.17 14.60
CA ASP A 140 -6.94 -2.29 13.64
C ASP A 140 -7.66 -1.86 12.35
N PHE A 141 -8.71 -1.05 12.48
CA PHE A 141 -9.38 -0.47 11.31
C PHE A 141 -8.45 0.41 10.48
N LEU A 142 -7.63 1.26 11.11
CA LEU A 142 -6.67 2.10 10.39
C LEU A 142 -5.60 1.27 9.68
N ILE A 143 -5.13 0.19 10.31
CA ILE A 143 -4.17 -0.75 9.72
C ILE A 143 -4.78 -1.45 8.50
N ASP A 144 -6.02 -1.96 8.62
CA ASP A 144 -6.74 -2.60 7.53
C ASP A 144 -6.97 -1.64 6.36
N LEU A 145 -7.38 -0.39 6.65
CA LEU A 145 -7.59 0.64 5.64
C LEU A 145 -6.29 1.00 4.92
N ALA A 146 -5.20 1.19 5.67
CA ALA A 146 -3.89 1.45 5.09
C ALA A 146 -3.42 0.29 4.19
N ASN A 147 -3.63 -0.96 4.63
CA ASN A 147 -3.32 -2.14 3.81
C ASN A 147 -4.14 -2.20 2.53
N LEU A 148 -5.43 -1.86 2.58
CA LEU A 148 -6.26 -1.80 1.38
C LEU A 148 -5.74 -0.73 0.41
N GLU A 149 -5.52 0.50 0.87
CA GLU A 149 -5.09 1.61 0.02
C GLU A 149 -3.73 1.36 -0.62
N TRP A 150 -2.78 0.84 0.16
CA TRP A 150 -1.47 0.47 -0.38
C TRP A 150 -1.58 -0.60 -1.48
N ASN A 151 -2.38 -1.65 -1.25
CA ASN A 151 -2.55 -2.69 -2.25
C ASN A 151 -3.28 -2.19 -3.50
N VAL A 152 -4.22 -1.26 -3.38
CA VAL A 152 -4.85 -0.59 -4.54
C VAL A 152 -3.79 0.16 -5.36
N ALA A 153 -2.91 0.93 -4.72
CA ALA A 153 -1.80 1.62 -5.38
C ALA A 153 -0.83 0.63 -6.03
N ARG A 154 -0.46 -0.45 -5.34
CA ARG A 154 0.45 -1.49 -5.87
C ARG A 154 -0.13 -2.24 -7.06
N VAL A 155 -1.43 -2.50 -7.08
CA VAL A 155 -2.12 -3.09 -8.24
C VAL A 155 -2.17 -2.11 -9.40
N PHE A 156 -2.33 -0.81 -9.12
CA PHE A 156 -2.33 0.24 -10.14
C PHE A 156 -0.96 0.41 -10.80
N ASP A 157 0.11 0.50 -10.01
CA ASP A 157 1.46 0.79 -10.50
C ASP A 157 2.23 -0.46 -10.96
N GLY A 158 1.83 -1.63 -10.48
CA GLY A 158 2.53 -2.89 -10.71
C GLY A 158 2.33 -3.47 -12.11
N PRO A 159 2.93 -4.66 -12.37
CA PRO A 159 2.73 -5.38 -13.61
C PRO A 159 1.26 -5.73 -13.82
N GLY A 160 0.71 -5.42 -14.99
CA GLY A 160 -0.65 -5.77 -15.39
C GLY A 160 -0.65 -6.66 -16.63
N VAL A 161 -1.81 -6.83 -17.20
CA VAL A 161 -2.06 -7.70 -18.37
C VAL A 161 -2.58 -6.92 -19.57
N GLU A 162 -2.45 -5.61 -19.53
CA GLU A 162 -2.80 -4.77 -20.66
C GLU A 162 -2.02 -5.24 -21.89
N PHE A 163 -2.73 -5.47 -22.97
CA PHE A 163 -2.16 -5.99 -24.23
C PHE A 163 -1.76 -7.48 -24.22
N GLN A 164 -2.09 -8.24 -23.18
CA GLN A 164 -1.89 -9.69 -23.13
C GLN A 164 -3.22 -10.43 -23.31
N PRO A 165 -3.20 -11.65 -23.89
CA PRO A 165 -4.40 -12.46 -23.96
C PRO A 165 -4.82 -12.90 -22.54
N LEU A 166 -6.13 -12.90 -22.31
CA LEU A 166 -6.75 -13.37 -21.08
C LEU A 166 -7.60 -14.60 -21.34
N LEU A 167 -7.76 -15.44 -20.34
CA LEU A 167 -8.68 -16.56 -20.39
C LEU A 167 -10.13 -16.04 -20.46
N THR A 168 -10.80 -16.30 -21.59
CA THR A 168 -12.19 -15.89 -21.78
C THR A 168 -13.15 -16.93 -21.18
N PRO A 169 -14.41 -16.53 -20.86
CA PRO A 169 -15.44 -17.49 -20.46
C PRO A 169 -15.71 -18.58 -21.50
N GLU A 170 -15.53 -18.28 -22.78
CA GLU A 170 -15.67 -19.23 -23.89
C GLU A 170 -14.55 -20.27 -23.87
N ALA A 171 -13.30 -19.83 -23.74
CA ALA A 171 -12.13 -20.72 -23.65
C ALA A 171 -12.23 -21.63 -22.42
N LEU A 172 -12.67 -21.10 -21.29
CA LEU A 172 -12.88 -21.89 -20.07
C LEU A 172 -13.97 -22.95 -20.25
N ARG A 173 -15.09 -22.62 -20.91
CA ARG A 173 -16.18 -23.57 -21.19
C ARG A 173 -15.78 -24.65 -22.19
N SER A 174 -14.85 -24.35 -23.08
CA SER A 174 -14.38 -25.28 -24.12
C SER A 174 -13.28 -26.21 -23.61
N PHE A 175 -12.79 -26.01 -22.37
CA PHE A 175 -11.78 -26.87 -21.79
C PHE A 175 -12.37 -28.26 -21.48
N PRO A 176 -11.65 -29.37 -21.81
CA PRO A 176 -12.15 -30.72 -21.60
C PRO A 176 -12.51 -30.99 -20.13
N ALA A 177 -13.73 -31.44 -19.89
CA ALA A 177 -14.25 -31.66 -18.54
C ALA A 177 -13.44 -32.73 -17.78
N GLU A 178 -12.97 -33.75 -18.49
CA GLU A 178 -12.19 -34.88 -17.93
C GLU A 178 -10.83 -34.40 -17.38
N ARG A 179 -10.29 -33.33 -17.91
CA ARG A 179 -9.00 -32.75 -17.51
C ARG A 179 -9.15 -31.59 -16.55
N PHE A 180 -10.37 -31.11 -16.31
CA PHE A 180 -10.59 -29.86 -15.58
C PHE A 180 -10.10 -29.91 -14.14
N ALA A 181 -10.27 -31.03 -13.46
CA ALA A 181 -9.80 -31.20 -12.08
C ALA A 181 -8.26 -31.19 -11.95
N GLU A 182 -7.55 -31.65 -12.97
CA GLU A 182 -6.08 -31.69 -13.01
C GLU A 182 -5.48 -30.41 -13.56
N ALA A 183 -6.28 -29.57 -14.20
CA ALA A 183 -5.84 -28.32 -14.80
C ALA A 183 -5.36 -27.32 -13.76
N ARG A 184 -4.53 -26.37 -14.21
CA ARG A 184 -4.08 -25.23 -13.40
C ARG A 184 -4.49 -23.93 -14.09
N LEU A 185 -4.98 -22.99 -13.28
CA LEU A 185 -5.26 -21.64 -13.74
C LEU A 185 -4.03 -20.77 -13.49
N ALA A 186 -3.63 -20.02 -14.51
CA ALA A 186 -2.58 -19.01 -14.38
C ALA A 186 -3.21 -17.67 -13.98
N PRO A 187 -3.07 -17.21 -12.73
CA PRO A 187 -3.62 -15.91 -12.32
C PRO A 187 -2.86 -14.76 -12.99
N VAL A 188 -3.52 -13.63 -13.16
CA VAL A 188 -2.85 -12.41 -13.63
C VAL A 188 -1.88 -11.87 -12.55
N PRO A 189 -0.76 -11.24 -12.93
CA PRO A 189 0.26 -10.80 -11.98
C PRO A 189 -0.23 -9.71 -11.01
N CYS A 190 -1.29 -9.01 -11.36
CA CYS A 190 -1.92 -7.98 -10.53
C CYS A 190 -3.01 -8.51 -9.60
N LEU A 191 -3.37 -9.81 -9.67
CA LEU A 191 -4.35 -10.39 -8.73
C LEU A 191 -3.77 -10.43 -7.32
N ARG A 192 -4.50 -9.85 -6.36
CA ARG A 192 -4.17 -9.89 -4.93
C ARG A 192 -5.39 -10.32 -4.14
N LEU A 193 -5.17 -11.11 -3.10
CA LEU A 193 -6.19 -11.46 -2.11
C LEU A 193 -5.83 -10.80 -0.80
N LEU A 194 -6.82 -10.19 -0.17
CA LEU A 194 -6.69 -9.48 1.09
C LEU A 194 -7.77 -9.97 2.05
N SER A 195 -7.42 -10.05 3.32
CA SER A 195 -8.34 -10.38 4.42
C SER A 195 -8.21 -9.30 5.49
N PHE A 196 -9.35 -8.79 5.94
CA PHE A 196 -9.45 -7.69 6.88
C PHE A 196 -10.36 -8.08 8.05
N GLN A 197 -10.17 -7.45 9.17
CA GLN A 197 -11.04 -7.57 10.36
C GLN A 197 -12.22 -6.60 10.30
N PHE A 198 -12.09 -5.54 9.49
CA PHE A 198 -13.13 -4.53 9.25
C PHE A 198 -13.59 -4.53 7.79
N PRO A 199 -14.82 -4.06 7.49
CA PRO A 199 -15.34 -3.95 6.13
C PRO A 199 -14.76 -2.71 5.41
N VAL A 200 -13.43 -2.64 5.33
CA VAL A 200 -12.69 -1.48 4.81
C VAL A 200 -12.91 -1.23 3.33
N ASN A 201 -13.23 -2.25 2.53
CA ASN A 201 -13.54 -2.08 1.13
C ASN A 201 -14.87 -1.34 0.92
N SER A 202 -15.88 -1.67 1.72
CA SER A 202 -17.17 -0.98 1.73
C SER A 202 -17.01 0.45 2.22
N TYR A 203 -16.27 0.64 3.32
CA TYR A 203 -15.95 1.96 3.85
C TYR A 203 -15.19 2.83 2.84
N TYR A 204 -14.13 2.30 2.23
CA TYR A 204 -13.37 2.99 1.19
C TYR A 204 -14.27 3.45 0.04
N THR A 205 -15.22 2.60 -0.37
CA THR A 205 -16.15 2.94 -1.44
C THR A 205 -17.09 4.08 -1.04
N ALA A 206 -17.62 4.03 0.18
CA ALA A 206 -18.46 5.09 0.73
C ALA A 206 -17.69 6.41 0.86
N ALA A 207 -16.51 6.38 1.46
CA ALA A 207 -15.66 7.55 1.66
C ALA A 207 -15.22 8.20 0.32
N ARG A 208 -14.95 7.39 -0.71
CA ARG A 208 -14.61 7.91 -2.05
C ARG A 208 -15.81 8.53 -2.80
N ARG A 209 -17.03 8.22 -2.39
CA ARG A 209 -18.27 8.77 -2.96
C ARG A 209 -18.83 9.93 -2.19
N ALA A 210 -18.49 10.03 -0.92
CA ALA A 210 -18.91 11.11 -0.04
C ALA A 210 -18.51 12.47 -0.63
N GLY A 211 -19.40 13.44 -0.52
CA GLY A 211 -19.16 14.83 -0.88
C GLY A 211 -18.21 15.52 0.12
N GLU A 212 -17.75 16.70 -0.24
CA GLU A 212 -16.94 17.52 0.65
C GLU A 212 -17.71 17.86 1.94
N GLY A 213 -17.16 17.48 3.10
CA GLY A 213 -17.79 17.67 4.41
C GLY A 213 -18.83 16.61 4.80
N GLU A 214 -19.05 15.58 3.99
CA GLU A 214 -19.92 14.46 4.34
C GLU A 214 -19.13 13.43 5.15
N GLU A 215 -19.58 13.19 6.40
CA GLU A 215 -18.95 12.19 7.29
C GLU A 215 -19.49 10.79 6.97
N VAL A 216 -18.58 9.85 6.73
CA VAL A 216 -18.91 8.43 6.58
C VAL A 216 -18.79 7.76 7.96
N PRO A 217 -19.87 7.11 8.47
CA PRO A 217 -19.79 6.42 9.74
C PRO A 217 -18.71 5.34 9.75
N LEU A 218 -17.96 5.30 10.85
CA LEU A 218 -16.93 4.28 11.04
C LEU A 218 -17.59 2.91 11.26
N PRO A 219 -17.14 1.87 10.55
CA PRO A 219 -17.74 0.55 10.70
C PRO A 219 -17.29 -0.13 11.98
N GLY A 220 -18.16 -0.97 12.54
CA GLY A 220 -17.74 -1.95 13.53
C GLY A 220 -16.95 -3.10 12.91
N PRO A 221 -16.28 -3.94 13.74
CA PRO A 221 -15.57 -5.13 13.27
C PRO A 221 -16.52 -6.09 12.52
N ALA A 222 -16.16 -6.42 11.29
CA ALA A 222 -16.84 -7.41 10.46
C ALA A 222 -15.83 -7.93 9.43
N PRO A 223 -15.37 -9.18 9.53
CA PRO A 223 -14.36 -9.71 8.65
C PRO A 223 -14.76 -9.62 7.17
N GLU A 224 -13.88 -9.06 6.36
CA GLU A 224 -14.07 -8.90 4.92
C GLU A 224 -12.91 -9.53 4.15
N ARG A 225 -13.22 -10.14 3.01
CA ARG A 225 -12.24 -10.68 2.08
C ARG A 225 -12.41 -10.00 0.73
N VAL A 226 -11.30 -9.62 0.12
CA VAL A 226 -11.31 -8.82 -1.11
C VAL A 226 -10.30 -9.37 -2.11
N ALA A 227 -10.72 -9.52 -3.36
CA ALA A 227 -9.80 -9.66 -4.47
C ALA A 227 -9.59 -8.30 -5.15
N LEU A 228 -8.34 -7.97 -5.43
CA LEU A 228 -7.95 -6.84 -6.25
C LEU A 228 -7.42 -7.35 -7.59
N THR A 229 -7.80 -6.70 -8.67
CA THR A 229 -7.19 -6.91 -9.99
C THR A 229 -7.21 -5.61 -10.76
N ARG A 230 -6.44 -5.55 -11.87
CA ARG A 230 -6.45 -4.41 -12.78
C ARG A 230 -6.77 -4.88 -14.19
N ARG A 231 -7.71 -4.20 -14.81
CA ARG A 231 -8.05 -4.38 -16.22
C ARG A 231 -8.28 -3.02 -16.87
N ASP A 232 -7.74 -2.83 -18.05
CA ASP A 232 -7.84 -1.58 -18.80
C ASP A 232 -7.43 -0.35 -17.97
N PHE A 233 -6.34 -0.48 -17.20
CA PHE A 233 -5.80 0.53 -16.27
C PHE A 233 -6.74 0.94 -15.14
N VAL A 234 -7.79 0.15 -14.87
CA VAL A 234 -8.73 0.37 -13.78
C VAL A 234 -8.57 -0.74 -12.73
N VAL A 235 -8.23 -0.35 -11.51
CA VAL A 235 -8.23 -1.27 -10.37
C VAL A 235 -9.66 -1.56 -9.94
N ARG A 236 -9.99 -2.86 -9.87
CA ARG A 236 -11.28 -3.36 -9.44
C ARG A 236 -11.14 -4.14 -8.16
N ARG A 237 -12.14 -4.04 -7.31
CA ARG A 237 -12.20 -4.65 -5.99
C ARG A 237 -13.47 -5.48 -5.88
N TYR A 238 -13.32 -6.74 -5.51
CA TYR A 238 -14.40 -7.71 -5.41
C TYR A 238 -14.47 -8.25 -3.99
N ALA A 239 -15.58 -8.02 -3.31
CA ALA A 239 -15.85 -8.70 -2.05
C ALA A 239 -16.02 -10.20 -2.32
N LEU A 240 -15.39 -11.02 -1.50
CA LEU A 240 -15.38 -12.48 -1.63
C LEU A 240 -16.05 -13.13 -0.43
N THR A 241 -16.77 -14.22 -0.70
CA THR A 241 -17.14 -15.17 0.35
C THR A 241 -15.91 -15.93 0.87
N VAL A 242 -16.05 -16.62 2.00
CA VAL A 242 -14.98 -17.48 2.54
C VAL A 242 -14.56 -18.55 1.53
N ALA A 243 -15.53 -19.17 0.88
CA ALA A 243 -15.30 -20.22 -0.13
C ALA A 243 -14.63 -19.69 -1.39
N GLN A 244 -15.02 -18.51 -1.89
CA GLN A 244 -14.35 -17.83 -3.01
C GLN A 244 -12.89 -17.51 -2.71
N HIS A 245 -12.64 -16.98 -1.52
CA HIS A 245 -11.28 -16.67 -1.08
C HIS A 245 -10.41 -17.92 -1.00
N ALA A 246 -10.92 -18.99 -0.36
CA ALA A 246 -10.20 -20.27 -0.23
C ALA A 246 -9.85 -20.88 -1.59
N LEU A 247 -10.77 -20.81 -2.58
CA LEU A 247 -10.52 -21.26 -3.93
C LEU A 247 -9.38 -20.45 -4.59
N LEU A 248 -9.50 -19.12 -4.59
CA LEU A 248 -8.52 -18.24 -5.24
C LEU A 248 -7.16 -18.30 -4.56
N GLU A 249 -7.10 -18.50 -3.25
CA GLU A 249 -5.85 -18.70 -2.51
C GLU A 249 -5.11 -19.95 -3.00
N LYS A 250 -5.81 -21.06 -3.23
CA LYS A 250 -5.24 -22.28 -3.82
C LYS A 250 -4.76 -22.04 -5.25
N VAL A 251 -5.54 -21.32 -6.06
CA VAL A 251 -5.13 -20.95 -7.42
C VAL A 251 -3.86 -20.11 -7.41
N LEU A 252 -3.76 -19.09 -6.54
CA LEU A 252 -2.56 -18.27 -6.40
C LEU A 252 -1.34 -19.08 -5.92
N ALA A 253 -1.56 -20.11 -5.12
CA ALA A 253 -0.52 -21.06 -4.71
C ALA A 253 -0.12 -22.05 -5.81
N GLY A 254 -0.74 -21.98 -7.00
CA GLY A 254 -0.46 -22.87 -8.14
C GLY A 254 -1.05 -24.28 -7.98
N ALA A 255 -2.05 -24.49 -7.13
CA ALA A 255 -2.75 -25.76 -6.98
C ALA A 255 -3.58 -26.10 -8.23
N THR A 256 -3.98 -27.36 -8.36
CA THR A 256 -4.92 -27.77 -9.40
C THR A 256 -6.32 -27.21 -9.13
N VAL A 257 -7.14 -27.16 -10.18
CA VAL A 257 -8.54 -26.73 -10.03
C VAL A 257 -9.27 -27.66 -9.06
N GLY A 258 -9.01 -28.98 -9.09
CA GLY A 258 -9.61 -29.94 -8.16
C GLY A 258 -9.29 -29.64 -6.71
N GLU A 259 -8.01 -29.33 -6.40
CA GLU A 259 -7.58 -28.94 -5.05
C GLU A 259 -8.23 -27.61 -4.61
N ALA A 260 -8.36 -26.67 -5.54
CA ALA A 260 -9.01 -25.39 -5.28
C ALA A 260 -10.52 -25.55 -5.04
N LEU A 261 -11.21 -26.42 -5.81
CA LEU A 261 -12.62 -26.75 -5.60
C LEU A 261 -12.83 -27.44 -4.24
N ALA A 262 -11.97 -28.37 -3.86
CA ALA A 262 -12.05 -29.03 -2.55
C ALA A 262 -11.89 -28.01 -1.40
N ALA A 263 -11.01 -27.03 -1.54
CA ALA A 263 -10.86 -25.95 -0.55
C ALA A 263 -12.12 -25.08 -0.45
N ALA A 264 -12.74 -24.75 -1.57
CA ALA A 264 -14.02 -24.02 -1.58
C ALA A 264 -15.15 -24.80 -0.92
N ALA A 265 -15.25 -26.12 -1.22
CA ALA A 265 -16.25 -26.99 -0.60
C ALA A 265 -16.08 -27.08 0.92
N GLY A 266 -14.83 -27.22 1.40
CA GLY A 266 -14.54 -27.25 2.82
C GLY A 266 -14.79 -25.92 3.56
N ALA A 267 -14.92 -24.81 2.82
CA ALA A 267 -15.15 -23.47 3.35
C ALA A 267 -16.58 -22.95 3.05
N SER A 268 -17.46 -23.79 2.55
CA SER A 268 -18.83 -23.42 2.15
C SER A 268 -19.86 -24.15 3.03
N ASP A 269 -20.91 -23.44 3.40
CA ASP A 269 -22.08 -24.00 4.09
C ASP A 269 -23.17 -24.45 3.09
N LEU A 270 -22.94 -24.36 1.77
CA LEU A 270 -23.88 -24.74 0.73
C LEU A 270 -23.85 -26.26 0.51
N ASP A 271 -25.01 -26.82 0.12
CA ASP A 271 -25.03 -28.19 -0.40
C ASP A 271 -24.31 -28.32 -1.76
N ASP A 272 -24.06 -29.55 -2.19
CA ASP A 272 -23.25 -29.83 -3.38
C ASP A 272 -23.85 -29.23 -4.67
N ASP A 273 -25.17 -29.25 -4.83
CA ASP A 273 -25.86 -28.73 -6.02
C ASP A 273 -25.82 -27.19 -6.08
N ALA A 274 -26.08 -26.54 -4.95
CA ALA A 274 -25.97 -25.10 -4.81
C ALA A 274 -24.54 -24.61 -5.00
N LEU A 275 -23.58 -25.30 -4.38
CA LEU A 275 -22.15 -24.97 -4.55
C LEU A 275 -21.71 -25.13 -6.01
N ALA A 276 -22.13 -26.21 -6.69
CA ALA A 276 -21.81 -26.41 -8.10
C ALA A 276 -22.38 -25.32 -9.01
N ALA A 277 -23.56 -24.77 -8.69
CA ALA A 277 -24.12 -23.65 -9.41
C ALA A 277 -23.31 -22.36 -9.17
N GLU A 278 -22.96 -22.07 -7.92
CA GLU A 278 -22.14 -20.93 -7.53
C GLU A 278 -20.74 -20.98 -8.16
N LEU A 279 -20.06 -22.14 -8.13
CA LEU A 279 -18.75 -22.32 -8.74
C LEU A 279 -18.77 -21.97 -10.24
N ARG A 280 -19.81 -22.38 -10.98
CA ARG A 280 -19.95 -22.02 -12.39
C ARG A 280 -20.13 -20.51 -12.59
N ALA A 281 -20.85 -19.85 -11.67
CA ALA A 281 -21.04 -18.39 -11.71
C ALA A 281 -19.71 -17.67 -11.38
N TRP A 282 -18.95 -18.12 -10.37
CA TRP A 282 -17.67 -17.52 -10.00
C TRP A 282 -16.63 -17.61 -11.11
N PHE A 283 -16.42 -18.79 -11.67
CA PHE A 283 -15.47 -18.96 -12.78
C PHE A 283 -15.84 -18.12 -14.01
N ARG A 284 -17.14 -18.02 -14.32
CA ARG A 284 -17.61 -17.16 -15.41
C ARG A 284 -17.29 -15.69 -15.13
N LEU A 285 -17.60 -15.22 -13.92
CA LEU A 285 -17.32 -13.85 -13.49
C LEU A 285 -15.83 -13.57 -13.55
N TRP A 286 -15.01 -14.42 -12.93
CA TRP A 286 -13.57 -14.19 -12.86
C TRP A 286 -12.88 -14.24 -14.23
N ALA A 287 -13.32 -15.12 -15.11
CA ALA A 287 -12.83 -15.13 -16.48
C ALA A 287 -13.25 -13.87 -17.26
N ALA A 288 -14.51 -13.42 -17.08
CA ALA A 288 -14.97 -12.18 -17.69
C ALA A 288 -14.25 -10.93 -17.16
N GLU A 289 -13.91 -10.93 -15.88
CA GLU A 289 -13.19 -9.84 -15.20
C GLU A 289 -11.65 -9.94 -15.33
N GLY A 290 -11.16 -10.97 -16.01
CA GLY A 290 -9.74 -11.11 -16.33
C GLY A 290 -8.85 -11.51 -15.15
N PHE A 291 -9.32 -12.41 -14.30
CA PHE A 291 -8.52 -12.92 -13.17
C PHE A 291 -7.42 -13.89 -13.63
N PHE A 292 -7.61 -14.50 -14.81
CA PHE A 292 -6.72 -15.56 -15.31
C PHE A 292 -6.22 -15.25 -16.71
N GLN A 293 -4.97 -15.63 -16.97
CA GLN A 293 -4.34 -15.54 -18.29
C GLN A 293 -4.60 -16.81 -19.12
N ALA A 294 -4.52 -17.98 -18.48
CA ALA A 294 -4.61 -19.27 -19.16
C ALA A 294 -5.14 -20.36 -18.24
N ILE A 295 -5.55 -21.48 -18.85
CA ILE A 295 -5.77 -22.78 -18.21
C ILE A 295 -4.91 -23.82 -18.90
N THR A 296 -4.17 -24.66 -18.15
CA THR A 296 -3.23 -25.66 -18.66
C THR A 296 -3.45 -27.01 -18.01
#